data_d8674430e092e26dd670d3281f9fe63b
#
_entry.id   d8674430e092e26dd670d3281f9fe63b
#
_cell.length_a   1.000
_cell.length_b   1.000
_cell.length_c   1.000
_cell.angle_alpha   90.00
_cell.angle_beta   90.00
_cell.angle_gamma   90.00
#
_symmetry.space_group_name_H-M   'P 1'
#
loop_
_entity.id
_entity.type
_entity.pdbx_description
1 polymer ?
#
loop_
_entity_poly.entity_id
_entity_poly.type
_entity_poly.pdbx_seq_one_letter_code
_entity_poly.pdbx_strand_id
1 'polypeptide(L)'
;MALSEGKLRKELKSAFQKGRELANDKPKFSKTQIAQFIADAIATYAGDAEIQISAPSTLLSTVPATAGTPDVASSGQRLKVVDTQSGKAPLASALNFSFNAMDVGMVAVTPVIVAYAATLMNYKNISGTITAAGASVMAVPPVLAPALAVGAAGGSEDDVIRSMATIIHASFKSTLFTGVGSNIAPPATGPVVSTLI
;
A
#
# COMPACT_ATOMS: atom_id res chain seq x y z
N MET A 1 9.88 -6.23 -5.56
CA MET A 1 10.14 -6.52 -4.12
C MET A 1 8.77 -6.62 -3.48
N ALA A 2 8.52 -7.64 -2.69
CA ALA A 2 7.26 -7.77 -1.98
C ALA A 2 7.12 -6.74 -0.85
N LEU A 3 5.89 -6.50 -0.39
CA LEU A 3 5.61 -5.66 0.77
C LEU A 3 6.43 -6.11 1.99
N SER A 4 7.13 -5.18 2.63
CA SER A 4 8.01 -5.46 3.78
C SER A 4 7.62 -4.61 4.98
N GLU A 5 7.28 -5.26 6.10
CA GLU A 5 7.02 -4.59 7.38
C GLU A 5 8.22 -3.74 7.82
N GLY A 6 9.45 -4.27 7.65
CA GLY A 6 10.68 -3.55 7.99
C GLY A 6 10.85 -2.26 7.20
N LYS A 7 10.46 -2.25 5.91
CA LYS A 7 10.46 -1.02 5.10
C LYS A 7 9.43 -0.03 5.65
N LEU A 8 8.19 -0.47 5.89
CA LEU A 8 7.15 0.41 6.43
C LEU A 8 7.58 1.02 7.78
N ARG A 9 8.15 0.21 8.68
CA ARG A 9 8.68 0.70 9.96
C ARG A 9 9.76 1.77 9.77
N LYS A 10 10.67 1.57 8.83
CA LYS A 10 11.73 2.54 8.50
C LYS A 10 11.15 3.86 7.98
N GLU A 11 10.19 3.78 7.06
CA GLU A 11 9.54 4.97 6.49
C GLU A 11 8.73 5.72 7.56
N LEU A 12 7.97 5.04 8.40
CA LEU A 12 7.25 5.66 9.52
C LEU A 12 8.22 6.30 10.51
N LYS A 13 9.32 5.64 10.88
CA LYS A 13 10.35 6.21 11.76
C LYS A 13 10.92 7.50 11.18
N SER A 14 11.24 7.51 9.89
CA SER A 14 11.69 8.72 9.19
C SER A 14 10.63 9.83 9.21
N ALA A 15 9.35 9.49 9.03
CA ALA A 15 8.25 10.45 9.09
C ALA A 15 8.13 11.12 10.48
N PHE A 16 8.20 10.33 11.54
CA PHE A 16 8.16 10.84 12.93
C PHE A 16 9.40 11.67 13.26
N GLN A 17 10.59 11.25 12.80
CA GLN A 17 11.82 12.01 12.99
C GLN A 17 11.75 13.38 12.32
N LYS A 18 11.34 13.45 11.04
CA LYS A 18 11.12 14.72 10.33
C LYS A 18 10.10 15.59 11.05
N GLY A 19 9.06 14.97 11.62
CA GLY A 19 8.08 15.64 12.45
C GLY A 19 8.72 16.35 13.65
N ARG A 20 9.63 15.69 14.37
CA ARG A 20 10.33 16.26 15.54
C ARG A 20 11.30 17.37 15.15
N GLU A 21 12.07 17.17 14.09
CA GLU A 21 13.02 18.18 13.62
C GLU A 21 12.30 19.48 13.29
N LEU A 22 11.16 19.41 12.58
CA LEU A 22 10.33 20.58 12.30
C LEU A 22 9.72 21.21 13.57
N ALA A 23 9.38 20.41 14.57
CA ALA A 23 8.86 20.92 15.84
C ALA A 23 9.92 21.72 16.62
N ASN A 24 11.19 21.31 16.56
CA ASN A 24 12.30 22.02 17.18
C ASN A 24 12.64 23.33 16.47
N ASP A 25 12.55 23.35 15.14
CA ASP A 25 12.90 24.54 14.33
C ASP A 25 11.77 25.57 14.24
N LYS A 26 10.52 25.14 14.42
CA LYS A 26 9.32 25.96 14.27
C LYS A 26 8.32 25.69 15.39
N PRO A 27 8.18 26.59 16.38
CA PRO A 27 7.29 26.41 17.52
C PRO A 27 5.80 26.28 17.15
N LYS A 28 5.41 26.53 15.89
CA LYS A 28 4.07 26.23 15.34
C LYS A 28 4.14 25.06 14.37
N PHE A 29 4.48 23.92 14.88
CA PHE A 29 4.46 22.67 14.15
C PHE A 29 3.05 22.34 13.64
N SER A 30 2.92 22.14 12.34
CA SER A 30 1.63 21.87 11.71
C SER A 30 1.33 20.37 11.70
N LYS A 31 0.23 19.96 12.31
CA LYS A 31 -0.32 18.59 12.21
C LYS A 31 -0.47 18.14 10.75
N THR A 32 -0.70 19.09 9.84
CA THR A 32 -0.75 18.87 8.39
C THR A 32 0.57 18.30 7.85
N GLN A 33 1.71 18.77 8.36
CA GLN A 33 3.02 18.27 7.89
C GLN A 33 3.29 16.83 8.37
N ILE A 34 2.89 16.50 9.61
CA ILE A 34 2.99 15.09 10.07
C ILE A 34 2.10 14.20 9.22
N ALA A 35 0.86 14.60 8.97
CA ALA A 35 -0.06 13.86 8.13
C ALA A 35 0.52 13.61 6.73
N GLN A 36 1.19 14.64 6.16
CA GLN A 36 1.87 14.51 4.88
C GLN A 36 3.02 13.48 4.94
N PHE A 37 3.89 13.54 5.96
CA PHE A 37 5.00 12.59 6.08
C PHE A 37 4.52 11.14 6.29
N ILE A 38 3.45 10.93 7.05
CA ILE A 38 2.87 9.60 7.24
C ILE A 38 2.22 9.10 5.93
N ALA A 39 1.53 9.97 5.20
CA ALA A 39 0.99 9.63 3.88
C ALA A 39 2.10 9.28 2.88
N ASP A 40 3.21 10.02 2.89
CA ASP A 40 4.40 9.73 2.08
C ASP A 40 5.02 8.37 2.45
N ALA A 41 5.11 8.06 3.74
CA ALA A 41 5.63 6.79 4.23
C ALA A 41 4.76 5.60 3.75
N ILE A 42 3.44 5.72 3.86
CA ILE A 42 2.49 4.69 3.42
C ILE A 42 2.54 4.54 1.89
N ALA A 43 2.58 5.65 1.14
CA ALA A 43 2.65 5.62 -0.32
C ALA A 43 3.98 5.00 -0.82
N THR A 44 5.10 5.32 -0.17
CA THR A 44 6.41 4.73 -0.46
C THR A 44 6.42 3.23 -0.19
N TYR A 45 5.83 2.81 0.92
CA TYR A 45 5.66 1.39 1.25
C TYR A 45 4.77 0.68 0.23
N ALA A 46 3.60 1.24 -0.10
CA ALA A 46 2.67 0.68 -1.07
C ALA A 46 3.26 0.60 -2.49
N GLY A 47 4.30 1.39 -2.80
CA GLY A 47 5.03 1.32 -4.05
C GLY A 47 5.73 -0.02 -4.31
N ASP A 48 5.86 -0.86 -3.28
CA ASP A 48 6.37 -2.24 -3.43
C ASP A 48 5.24 -3.28 -3.52
N ALA A 49 3.96 -2.87 -3.50
CA ALA A 49 2.85 -3.80 -3.64
C ALA A 49 2.90 -4.50 -5.00
N GLU A 50 2.79 -5.80 -4.95
CA GLU A 50 2.75 -6.68 -6.12
C GLU A 50 1.50 -7.57 -6.02
N ILE A 51 0.98 -7.98 -7.16
CA ILE A 51 0.01 -9.06 -7.29
C ILE A 51 0.66 -10.21 -8.06
N GLN A 52 0.19 -11.42 -7.81
CA GLN A 52 0.69 -12.61 -8.49
C GLN A 52 -0.42 -13.20 -9.35
N ILE A 53 -0.12 -13.43 -10.62
CA ILE A 53 -1.06 -14.13 -11.51
C ILE A 53 -1.10 -15.60 -11.10
N SER A 54 -2.27 -16.07 -10.65
CA SER A 54 -2.50 -17.46 -10.26
C SER A 54 -2.86 -18.30 -11.48
N ALA A 55 -2.45 -19.57 -11.48
CA ALA A 55 -2.94 -20.55 -12.46
C ALA A 55 -4.30 -21.12 -12.00
N PRO A 56 -5.21 -21.48 -12.93
CA PRO A 56 -5.16 -21.20 -14.36
C PRO A 56 -5.64 -19.78 -14.66
N SER A 57 -4.79 -18.97 -15.28
CA SER A 57 -5.18 -17.64 -15.75
C SER A 57 -5.45 -17.73 -17.26
N THR A 58 -6.54 -17.14 -17.73
CA THR A 58 -6.81 -16.97 -19.16
C THR A 58 -5.80 -16.07 -19.86
N LEU A 59 -4.95 -15.38 -19.09
CA LEU A 59 -3.76 -14.67 -19.57
C LEU A 59 -2.62 -15.61 -19.93
N LEU A 60 -2.67 -16.87 -19.49
CA LEU A 60 -1.77 -17.91 -19.97
C LEU A 60 -2.12 -18.18 -21.42
N SER A 61 -1.30 -17.73 -22.34
CA SER A 61 -1.47 -18.06 -23.74
C SER A 61 -1.45 -19.58 -23.93
N THR A 62 -2.45 -20.12 -24.58
CA THR A 62 -2.46 -21.50 -25.07
C THR A 62 -1.60 -21.66 -26.33
N VAL A 63 -1.08 -20.56 -26.87
CA VAL A 63 -0.17 -20.56 -28.00
C VAL A 63 1.22 -20.93 -27.49
N PRO A 64 1.87 -21.97 -28.02
CA PRO A 64 3.25 -22.28 -27.67
C PRO A 64 4.13 -21.06 -27.91
N ALA A 65 4.93 -20.68 -26.92
CA ALA A 65 5.90 -19.61 -27.05
C ALA A 65 6.84 -19.98 -28.20
N THR A 66 6.73 -19.28 -29.31
CA THR A 66 7.76 -19.31 -30.34
C THR A 66 9.02 -18.68 -29.76
N ALA A 67 10.16 -19.35 -29.93
CA ALA A 67 11.45 -18.87 -29.43
C ALA A 67 11.65 -17.41 -29.83
N GLY A 68 11.76 -16.51 -28.84
CA GLY A 68 11.94 -15.07 -29.08
C GLY A 68 10.75 -14.18 -28.71
N THR A 69 9.61 -14.71 -28.25
CA THR A 69 8.54 -13.90 -27.65
C THR A 69 8.79 -13.75 -26.15
N PRO A 70 9.22 -12.58 -25.69
CA PRO A 70 9.32 -12.32 -24.25
C PRO A 70 7.90 -12.24 -23.66
N ASP A 71 7.77 -12.66 -22.40
CA ASP A 71 6.64 -12.37 -21.53
C ASP A 71 5.28 -12.99 -21.88
N VAL A 72 5.25 -14.32 -22.01
CA VAL A 72 4.00 -15.06 -21.81
C VAL A 72 3.65 -14.96 -20.31
N ALA A 73 2.44 -14.50 -19.99
CA ALA A 73 1.97 -14.49 -18.61
C ALA A 73 1.94 -15.91 -18.05
N SER A 74 3.03 -16.32 -17.44
CA SER A 74 3.13 -17.62 -16.78
C SER A 74 2.52 -17.53 -15.38
N SER A 75 1.94 -18.64 -14.92
CA SER A 75 1.57 -18.81 -13.51
C SER A 75 2.74 -18.39 -12.61
N GLY A 76 2.46 -17.57 -11.61
CA GLY A 76 3.45 -17.06 -10.69
C GLY A 76 4.09 -15.74 -11.08
N GLN A 77 3.78 -15.18 -12.25
CA GLN A 77 4.30 -13.86 -12.65
C GLN A 77 3.77 -12.76 -11.73
N ARG A 78 4.68 -11.86 -11.34
CA ARG A 78 4.37 -10.74 -10.46
C ARG A 78 4.19 -9.46 -11.25
N LEU A 79 3.13 -8.74 -10.92
CA LEU A 79 2.85 -7.41 -11.44
C LEU A 79 2.97 -6.41 -10.30
N LYS A 80 3.73 -5.34 -10.52
CA LYS A 80 3.94 -4.26 -9.55
C LYS A 80 2.91 -3.17 -9.74
N VAL A 81 2.48 -2.55 -8.64
CA VAL A 81 1.60 -1.38 -8.67
C VAL A 81 2.22 -0.25 -9.51
N VAL A 82 1.39 0.40 -10.32
CA VAL A 82 1.83 1.48 -11.23
C VAL A 82 1.77 2.84 -10.56
N ASP A 83 0.70 3.10 -9.80
CA ASP A 83 0.44 4.39 -9.19
C ASP A 83 0.10 4.24 -7.71
N THR A 84 0.86 4.94 -6.88
CA THR A 84 0.63 5.07 -5.43
C THR A 84 0.42 6.53 -5.02
N GLN A 85 0.47 7.46 -5.97
CA GLN A 85 0.42 8.90 -5.68
C GLN A 85 -1.00 9.45 -5.73
N SER A 86 -1.88 8.88 -6.56
CA SER A 86 -3.26 9.36 -6.73
C SER A 86 -4.06 9.39 -5.43
N GLY A 87 -3.84 8.41 -4.53
CA GLY A 87 -4.50 8.36 -3.21
C GLY A 87 -3.78 9.13 -2.11
N LYS A 88 -2.57 9.64 -2.33
CA LYS A 88 -1.72 10.21 -1.28
C LYS A 88 -2.27 11.52 -0.70
N ALA A 89 -2.71 12.44 -1.54
CA ALA A 89 -3.24 13.72 -1.06
C ALA A 89 -4.55 13.56 -0.27
N PRO A 90 -5.54 12.78 -0.72
CA PRO A 90 -6.68 12.41 0.11
C PRO A 90 -6.28 11.74 1.44
N LEU A 91 -5.31 10.82 1.43
CA LEU A 91 -4.80 10.18 2.64
C LEU A 91 -4.21 11.21 3.61
N ALA A 92 -3.35 12.13 3.15
CA ALA A 92 -2.78 13.19 3.98
C ALA A 92 -3.86 14.11 4.57
N SER A 93 -4.84 14.51 3.77
CA SER A 93 -5.96 15.36 4.21
C SER A 93 -6.78 14.70 5.31
N ALA A 94 -7.09 13.42 5.14
CA ALA A 94 -7.88 12.67 6.10
C ALA A 94 -7.09 12.36 7.39
N LEU A 95 -5.79 12.06 7.30
CA LEU A 95 -4.90 11.97 8.47
C LEU A 95 -4.83 13.29 9.22
N ASN A 96 -4.71 14.42 8.52
CA ASN A 96 -4.72 15.75 9.13
C ASN A 96 -6.05 16.03 9.87
N PHE A 97 -7.18 15.68 9.25
CA PHE A 97 -8.49 15.77 9.91
C PHE A 97 -8.54 14.94 11.19
N SER A 98 -8.07 13.68 11.12
CA SER A 98 -8.01 12.78 12.27
C SER A 98 -7.13 13.31 13.41
N PHE A 99 -5.98 13.93 13.09
CA PHE A 99 -5.11 14.56 14.09
C PHE A 99 -5.71 15.85 14.71
N ASN A 100 -6.59 16.53 14.00
CA ASN A 100 -7.28 17.71 14.55
C ASN A 100 -8.48 17.32 15.44
N ALA A 101 -9.06 16.14 15.18
CA ALA A 101 -10.19 15.59 15.95
C ALA A 101 -9.72 14.61 17.06
N MET A 102 -8.58 14.87 17.70
CA MET A 102 -7.84 13.91 18.54
C MET A 102 -8.62 13.24 19.69
N ASP A 103 -9.72 13.81 20.17
CA ASP A 103 -10.56 13.19 21.21
C ASP A 103 -11.46 12.04 20.66
N VAL A 104 -11.59 11.93 19.31
CA VAL A 104 -12.37 10.90 18.61
C VAL A 104 -11.54 10.23 17.51
N GLY A 105 -10.32 10.75 17.26
CA GLY A 105 -9.69 10.78 15.97
C GLY A 105 -9.03 9.49 15.48
N MET A 106 -8.72 8.53 16.32
CA MET A 106 -7.93 7.38 15.87
C MET A 106 -8.79 6.25 15.26
N VAL A 107 -10.06 6.21 15.57
CA VAL A 107 -11.03 5.36 14.85
C VAL A 107 -11.21 5.83 13.40
N ALA A 108 -11.02 7.14 13.14
CA ALA A 108 -11.15 7.74 11.83
C ALA A 108 -9.97 7.45 10.87
N VAL A 109 -8.82 7.00 11.35
CA VAL A 109 -7.66 6.68 10.49
C VAL A 109 -7.86 5.38 9.71
N THR A 110 -8.54 4.41 10.31
CA THR A 110 -8.84 3.12 9.67
C THR A 110 -9.50 3.26 8.29
N PRO A 111 -10.66 3.94 8.13
CA PRO A 111 -11.32 4.07 6.84
C PRO A 111 -10.46 4.81 5.81
N VAL A 112 -9.58 5.69 6.26
CA VAL A 112 -8.68 6.46 5.39
C VAL A 112 -7.62 5.57 4.75
N ILE A 113 -7.01 4.67 5.52
CA ILE A 113 -6.04 3.70 5.00
C ILE A 113 -6.73 2.70 4.08
N VAL A 114 -7.95 2.27 4.42
CA VAL A 114 -8.78 1.42 3.54
C VAL A 114 -9.08 2.12 2.21
N ALA A 115 -9.49 3.38 2.26
CA ALA A 115 -9.74 4.17 1.05
C ALA A 115 -8.48 4.35 0.20
N TYR A 116 -7.32 4.55 0.82
CA TYR A 116 -6.05 4.61 0.11
C TYR A 116 -5.72 3.27 -0.57
N ALA A 117 -5.88 2.13 0.11
CA ALA A 117 -5.64 0.83 -0.50
C ALA A 117 -6.55 0.57 -1.71
N ALA A 118 -7.77 1.09 -1.70
CA ALA A 118 -8.69 1.01 -2.84
C ALA A 118 -8.21 1.80 -4.07
N THR A 119 -7.26 2.73 -3.94
CA THR A 119 -6.66 3.44 -5.09
C THR A 119 -5.59 2.62 -5.81
N LEU A 120 -5.14 1.49 -5.26
CA LEU A 120 -4.16 0.61 -5.88
C LEU A 120 -4.83 -0.29 -6.93
N MET A 121 -5.16 0.26 -8.08
CA MET A 121 -6.02 -0.36 -9.09
C MET A 121 -5.27 -0.85 -10.33
N ASN A 122 -4.05 -0.41 -10.56
CA ASN A 122 -3.31 -0.69 -11.78
C ASN A 122 -1.95 -1.31 -11.49
N TYR A 123 -1.65 -2.40 -12.17
CA TYR A 123 -0.42 -3.19 -12.01
C TYR A 123 0.19 -3.50 -13.37
N LYS A 124 1.52 -3.64 -13.42
CA LYS A 124 2.26 -4.04 -14.63
C LYS A 124 3.48 -4.89 -14.27
N ASN A 125 3.93 -5.71 -15.23
CA ASN A 125 5.23 -6.37 -15.15
C ASN A 125 6.37 -5.38 -15.48
N ILE A 126 7.61 -5.81 -15.31
CA ILE A 126 8.80 -4.96 -15.53
C ILE A 126 8.87 -4.45 -16.98
N SER A 127 8.55 -5.28 -17.96
CA SER A 127 8.55 -4.90 -19.39
C SER A 127 7.36 -4.03 -19.78
N GLY A 128 6.28 -4.00 -18.98
CA GLY A 128 5.04 -3.29 -19.29
C GLY A 128 4.14 -4.00 -20.32
N THR A 129 4.50 -5.22 -20.73
CA THR A 129 3.72 -6.00 -21.71
C THR A 129 2.49 -6.64 -21.09
N ILE A 130 2.52 -6.91 -19.80
CA ILE A 130 1.41 -7.45 -19.03
C ILE A 130 0.96 -6.40 -18.03
N THR A 131 -0.32 -6.12 -18.07
CA THR A 131 -0.98 -5.15 -17.18
C THR A 131 -2.20 -5.79 -16.53
N ALA A 132 -2.60 -5.30 -15.37
CA ALA A 132 -3.88 -5.62 -14.77
C ALA A 132 -4.52 -4.35 -14.22
N ALA A 133 -5.82 -4.21 -14.43
CA ALA A 133 -6.61 -3.11 -13.91
C ALA A 133 -7.87 -3.65 -13.23
N GLY A 134 -8.22 -3.10 -12.07
CA GLY A 134 -9.37 -3.59 -11.31
C GLY A 134 -9.59 -2.85 -10.01
N ALA A 135 -10.15 -3.53 -9.03
CA ALA A 135 -10.43 -2.98 -7.71
C ALA A 135 -9.60 -3.70 -6.64
N SER A 136 -9.12 -2.93 -5.67
CA SER A 136 -8.45 -3.44 -4.47
C SER A 136 -9.35 -3.25 -3.26
N VAL A 137 -9.59 -4.31 -2.50
CA VAL A 137 -10.43 -4.30 -1.31
C VAL A 137 -9.64 -4.87 -0.14
N MET A 138 -9.46 -4.06 0.90
CA MET A 138 -8.78 -4.48 2.13
C MET A 138 -9.73 -5.33 2.98
N ALA A 139 -9.45 -6.62 3.12
CA ALA A 139 -10.31 -7.55 3.83
C ALA A 139 -10.24 -7.36 5.37
N VAL A 140 -9.06 -6.98 5.87
CA VAL A 140 -8.84 -6.71 7.30
C VAL A 140 -8.41 -5.26 7.46
N PRO A 141 -9.32 -4.35 7.86
CA PRO A 141 -8.97 -2.95 8.09
C PRO A 141 -7.96 -2.78 9.23
N PRO A 142 -7.03 -1.80 9.17
CA PRO A 142 -6.06 -1.57 10.23
C PRO A 142 -6.72 -0.95 11.46
N VAL A 143 -6.74 -1.65 12.57
CA VAL A 143 -7.20 -1.12 13.86
C VAL A 143 -5.99 -0.60 14.62
N LEU A 144 -5.77 0.72 14.62
CA LEU A 144 -4.57 1.34 15.21
C LEU A 144 -4.67 1.62 16.72
N ALA A 145 -5.83 1.43 17.33
CA ALA A 145 -6.04 1.64 18.76
C ALA A 145 -5.02 0.90 19.65
N PRO A 146 -4.66 -0.38 19.41
CA PRO A 146 -3.64 -1.07 20.20
C PRO A 146 -2.26 -0.41 20.10
N ALA A 147 -1.86 0.09 18.94
CA ALA A 147 -0.57 0.77 18.77
C ALA A 147 -0.47 2.04 19.62
N LEU A 148 -1.59 2.76 19.76
CA LEU A 148 -1.67 3.97 20.58
C LEU A 148 -1.72 3.67 22.06
N ALA A 149 -2.38 2.59 22.45
CA ALA A 149 -2.39 2.11 23.82
C ALA A 149 -0.95 1.81 24.33
N VAL A 150 -0.06 1.35 23.47
CA VAL A 150 1.38 1.18 23.79
C VAL A 150 2.00 2.51 24.22
N GLY A 151 1.76 3.59 23.46
CA GLY A 151 2.25 4.93 23.80
C GLY A 151 1.63 5.47 25.10
N ALA A 152 0.32 5.29 25.28
CA ALA A 152 -0.39 5.71 26.49
C ALA A 152 0.08 4.96 27.75
N ALA A 153 0.52 3.72 27.61
CA ALA A 153 1.09 2.90 28.68
C ALA A 153 2.58 3.21 28.98
N GLY A 154 3.15 4.26 28.38
CA GLY A 154 4.55 4.65 28.57
C GLY A 154 5.55 3.90 27.70
N GLY A 155 5.09 3.22 26.67
CA GLY A 155 5.94 2.60 25.65
C GLY A 155 6.74 3.65 24.87
N SER A 156 7.88 3.23 24.33
CA SER A 156 8.70 4.10 23.51
C SER A 156 8.03 4.43 22.16
N GLU A 157 8.43 5.54 21.55
CA GLU A 157 8.00 5.88 20.17
C GLU A 157 8.29 4.72 19.18
N ASP A 158 9.42 4.04 19.35
CA ASP A 158 9.82 2.92 18.50
C ASP A 158 8.87 1.72 18.64
N ASP A 159 8.30 1.50 19.83
CA ASP A 159 7.30 0.46 20.08
C ASP A 159 5.96 0.81 19.43
N VAL A 160 5.54 2.07 19.50
CA VAL A 160 4.34 2.58 18.82
C VAL A 160 4.48 2.41 17.31
N ILE A 161 5.61 2.87 16.73
CA ILE A 161 5.89 2.75 15.29
C ILE A 161 5.92 1.29 14.86
N ARG A 162 6.53 0.40 15.64
CA ARG A 162 6.55 -1.04 15.37
C ARG A 162 5.14 -1.60 15.32
N SER A 163 4.33 -1.31 16.33
CA SER A 163 2.95 -1.79 16.40
C SER A 163 2.10 -1.27 15.23
N MET A 164 2.23 0.02 14.89
CA MET A 164 1.57 0.60 13.71
C MET A 164 2.01 -0.09 12.42
N ALA A 165 3.31 -0.31 12.22
CA ALA A 165 3.83 -0.96 11.03
C ALA A 165 3.30 -2.39 10.87
N THR A 166 3.28 -3.17 11.95
CA THR A 166 2.75 -4.54 11.96
C THR A 166 1.27 -4.55 11.56
N ILE A 167 0.45 -3.68 12.16
CA ILE A 167 -1.00 -3.62 11.89
C ILE A 167 -1.25 -3.20 10.43
N ILE A 168 -0.62 -2.13 9.97
CA ILE A 168 -0.80 -1.62 8.60
C ILE A 168 -0.31 -2.66 7.59
N HIS A 169 0.85 -3.28 7.83
CA HIS A 169 1.39 -4.32 6.96
C HIS A 169 0.45 -5.51 6.83
N ALA A 170 -0.07 -6.04 7.94
CA ALA A 170 -1.03 -7.13 7.93
C ALA A 170 -2.29 -6.79 7.14
N SER A 171 -2.79 -5.55 7.29
CA SER A 171 -3.96 -5.08 6.55
C SER A 171 -3.70 -4.97 5.05
N PHE A 172 -2.57 -4.43 4.63
CA PHE A 172 -2.18 -4.41 3.20
C PHE A 172 -2.05 -5.83 2.64
N LYS A 173 -1.45 -6.76 3.36
CA LYS A 173 -1.35 -8.18 2.98
C LYS A 173 -2.71 -8.86 2.85
N SER A 174 -3.74 -8.36 3.53
CA SER A 174 -5.13 -8.85 3.40
C SER A 174 -5.88 -8.24 2.22
N THR A 175 -5.29 -7.27 1.50
CA THR A 175 -5.96 -6.60 0.39
C THR A 175 -6.09 -7.54 -0.79
N LEU A 176 -7.34 -7.78 -1.21
CA LEU A 176 -7.68 -8.58 -2.37
C LEU A 176 -7.81 -7.66 -3.60
N PHE A 177 -7.05 -7.95 -4.64
CA PHE A 177 -7.23 -7.36 -5.96
C PHE A 177 -8.09 -8.26 -6.82
N THR A 178 -9.08 -7.69 -7.49
CA THR A 178 -9.91 -8.35 -8.49
C THR A 178 -10.02 -7.46 -9.72
N GLY A 179 -9.68 -7.99 -10.89
CA GLY A 179 -9.66 -7.17 -12.09
C GLY A 179 -9.49 -7.98 -13.36
N VAL A 180 -9.16 -7.28 -14.43
CA VAL A 180 -8.86 -7.83 -15.74
C VAL A 180 -7.40 -7.57 -16.07
N GLY A 181 -6.71 -8.63 -16.42
CA GLY A 181 -5.36 -8.56 -16.95
C GLY A 181 -5.37 -8.52 -18.47
N SER A 182 -4.35 -7.89 -19.05
CA SER A 182 -4.11 -7.83 -20.47
C SER A 182 -2.66 -8.17 -20.78
N ASN A 183 -2.44 -8.96 -21.82
CA ASN A 183 -1.14 -9.22 -22.41
C ASN A 183 -1.12 -8.65 -23.83
N ILE A 184 -0.06 -7.93 -24.18
CA ILE A 184 0.07 -7.28 -25.50
C ILE A 184 0.54 -8.28 -26.56
N ALA A 185 1.40 -9.24 -26.19
CA ALA A 185 1.98 -10.18 -27.13
C ALA A 185 2.18 -11.58 -26.50
N PRO A 186 1.39 -12.60 -26.89
CA PRO A 186 0.20 -12.53 -27.74
C PRO A 186 -0.96 -11.79 -27.03
N PRO A 187 -1.85 -11.14 -27.79
CA PRO A 187 -3.00 -10.46 -27.20
C PRO A 187 -3.89 -11.43 -26.44
N ALA A 188 -4.05 -11.20 -25.16
CA ALA A 188 -4.92 -11.97 -24.29
C ALA A 188 -5.48 -11.10 -23.18
N THR A 189 -6.72 -11.36 -22.77
CA THR A 189 -7.33 -10.73 -21.61
C THR A 189 -7.98 -11.79 -20.73
N GLY A 190 -8.00 -11.56 -19.43
CA GLY A 190 -8.64 -12.48 -18.53
C GLY A 190 -8.72 -11.99 -17.09
N PRO A 191 -9.52 -12.66 -16.26
CA PRO A 191 -9.68 -12.29 -14.86
C PRO A 191 -8.37 -12.51 -14.09
N VAL A 192 -8.07 -11.58 -13.19
CA VAL A 192 -6.98 -11.69 -12.23
C VAL A 192 -7.55 -11.50 -10.82
N VAL A 193 -7.28 -12.45 -9.96
CA VAL A 193 -7.62 -12.39 -8.52
C VAL A 193 -6.34 -12.70 -7.75
N SER A 194 -5.94 -11.80 -6.86
CA SER A 194 -4.71 -11.96 -6.07
C SER A 194 -4.79 -11.16 -4.78
N THR A 195 -4.11 -11.62 -3.74
CA THR A 195 -3.78 -10.76 -2.60
C THR A 195 -2.51 -9.97 -2.87
N LEU A 196 -2.33 -8.82 -2.21
CA LEU A 196 -1.08 -8.08 -2.27
C LEU A 196 0.04 -8.85 -1.56
N ILE A 197 1.22 -8.86 -2.18
CA ILE A 197 2.42 -9.53 -1.68
C ILE A 197 3.60 -8.56 -1.58
#